data_d6147c48962a94df2724c3af95dafc70
#
_entry.id   d6147c48962a94df2724c3af95dafc70
#
_cell.length_a   1.000
_cell.length_b   1.000
_cell.length_c   1.000
_cell.angle_alpha   90.00
_cell.angle_beta   90.00
_cell.angle_gamma   90.00
#
_symmetry.space_group_name_H-M   'P 1'
#
loop_
_entity.id
_entity.type
_entity.pdbx_description
1 polymer ?
#
loop_
_entity_poly.entity_id
_entity_poly.type
_entity_poly.pdbx_seq_one_letter_code
_entity_poly.pdbx_strand_id
1 'polypeptide(L)'
;MQIKMTDDQCDALAAYVELLVKWNRVINLTAVRDPQEMVRRHILDSLAVHEHIDSNTLIDVGAGAGLPGIPLAILKPHLNVTLIDSVAKKTRFIQQAATELKLANVTALHSRVEEVEMQAQLVIARAFAAPEKLANLTRHLLPPGGRLLAMVGQMPERELLENISGFSRILTAKLTIPDETAERNIVILQRDPA
;
A
#
# COMPACT_ATOMS: atom_id res chain seq x y z
N MET A 1 -17.53 5.66 -2.00
CA MET A 1 -16.82 4.90 -0.94
C MET A 1 -17.46 5.24 0.40
N GLN A 2 -18.05 4.26 1.08
CA GLN A 2 -18.56 4.42 2.44
C GLN A 2 -17.72 3.55 3.35
N ILE A 3 -16.84 4.16 4.17
CA ILE A 3 -16.02 3.45 5.15
C ILE A 3 -16.50 3.86 6.55
N LYS A 4 -16.89 2.88 7.35
CA LYS A 4 -17.19 3.10 8.76
C LYS A 4 -15.88 3.16 9.54
N MET A 5 -15.62 4.27 10.17
CA MET A 5 -14.45 4.50 11.02
C MET A 5 -14.89 4.99 12.39
N THR A 6 -14.10 4.67 13.41
CA THR A 6 -14.26 5.26 14.74
C THR A 6 -13.64 6.65 14.79
N ASP A 7 -13.99 7.45 15.78
CA ASP A 7 -13.38 8.77 16.01
C ASP A 7 -11.86 8.63 16.21
N ASP A 8 -11.41 7.63 16.98
CA ASP A 8 -9.97 7.36 17.19
C ASP A 8 -9.24 7.07 15.86
N GLN A 9 -9.87 6.36 14.91
CA GLN A 9 -9.28 6.11 13.59
C GLN A 9 -9.19 7.39 12.76
N CYS A 10 -10.20 8.23 12.82
CA CYS A 10 -10.20 9.54 12.15
C CYS A 10 -9.09 10.44 12.73
N ASP A 11 -8.96 10.49 14.04
CA ASP A 11 -7.92 11.26 14.74
C ASP A 11 -6.52 10.73 14.40
N ALA A 12 -6.33 9.41 14.36
CA ALA A 12 -5.07 8.81 13.96
C ALA A 12 -4.69 9.13 12.50
N LEU A 13 -5.64 9.12 11.58
CA LEU A 13 -5.41 9.53 10.18
C LEU A 13 -5.06 11.02 10.08
N ALA A 14 -5.74 11.89 10.84
CA ALA A 14 -5.43 13.31 10.88
C ALA A 14 -4.01 13.55 11.43
N ALA A 15 -3.65 12.93 12.54
CA ALA A 15 -2.31 12.98 13.11
C ALA A 15 -1.24 12.45 12.12
N TYR A 16 -1.54 11.40 11.36
CA TYR A 16 -0.65 10.91 10.31
C TYR A 16 -0.42 11.95 9.20
N VAL A 17 -1.46 12.67 8.77
CA VAL A 17 -1.31 13.77 7.80
C VAL A 17 -0.43 14.88 8.35
N GLU A 18 -0.58 15.27 9.63
CA GLU A 18 0.28 16.26 10.29
C GLU A 18 1.74 15.82 10.30
N LEU A 19 2.01 14.54 10.59
CA LEU A 19 3.36 13.96 10.51
C LEU A 19 3.91 14.01 9.08
N LEU A 20 3.11 13.66 8.07
CA LEU A 20 3.49 13.77 6.67
C LEU A 20 3.88 15.20 6.30
N VAL A 21 3.07 16.20 6.68
CA VAL A 21 3.36 17.61 6.43
C VAL A 21 4.68 18.04 7.07
N LYS A 22 4.88 17.68 8.35
CA LYS A 22 6.08 18.01 9.13
C LYS A 22 7.33 17.42 8.48
N TRP A 23 7.32 16.11 8.21
CA TRP A 23 8.49 15.40 7.70
C TRP A 23 8.75 15.69 6.21
N ASN A 24 7.72 15.95 5.43
CA ASN A 24 7.86 16.28 4.00
C ASN A 24 8.66 17.56 3.75
N ARG A 25 8.70 18.48 4.73
CA ARG A 25 9.54 19.69 4.68
C ARG A 25 11.04 19.37 4.74
N VAL A 26 11.41 18.22 5.33
CA VAL A 26 12.80 17.85 5.61
C VAL A 26 13.32 16.80 4.63
N ILE A 27 12.53 15.76 4.33
CA ILE A 27 13.02 14.58 3.61
C ILE A 27 12.33 14.29 2.28
N ASN A 28 11.43 15.15 1.81
CA ASN A 28 10.69 14.97 0.55
C ASN A 28 10.03 13.59 0.41
N LEU A 29 9.06 13.30 1.28
CA LEU A 29 8.30 12.05 1.27
C LEU A 29 7.35 11.94 0.08
N THR A 30 6.77 13.08 -0.32
CA THR A 30 5.79 13.18 -1.40
C THR A 30 5.91 14.53 -2.13
N ALA A 31 5.51 14.57 -3.39
CA ALA A 31 5.39 15.80 -4.17
C ALA A 31 4.19 16.67 -3.75
N VAL A 32 3.18 16.07 -3.11
CA VAL A 32 1.99 16.78 -2.61
C VAL A 32 2.38 17.60 -1.39
N ARG A 33 2.05 18.89 -1.39
CA ARG A 33 2.42 19.83 -0.31
C ARG A 33 1.24 20.31 0.51
N ASP A 34 0.08 20.42 -0.11
CA ASP A 34 -1.16 20.87 0.52
C ASP A 34 -1.76 19.74 1.39
N PRO A 35 -2.08 20.00 2.68
CA PRO A 35 -2.63 18.99 3.57
C PRO A 35 -3.98 18.41 3.10
N GLN A 36 -4.84 19.22 2.51
CA GLN A 36 -6.13 18.75 2.01
C GLN A 36 -5.94 17.82 0.80
N GLU A 37 -4.99 18.17 -0.08
CA GLU A 37 -4.59 17.29 -1.16
C GLU A 37 -3.96 15.98 -0.64
N MET A 38 -3.21 16.03 0.48
CA MET A 38 -2.68 14.80 1.11
C MET A 38 -3.81 13.90 1.61
N VAL A 39 -4.86 14.46 2.20
CA VAL A 39 -6.04 13.67 2.59
C VAL A 39 -6.63 12.97 1.37
N ARG A 40 -6.90 13.71 0.30
CA ARG A 40 -7.54 13.15 -0.89
C ARG A 40 -6.64 12.16 -1.63
N ARG A 41 -5.42 12.57 -1.98
CA ARG A 41 -4.51 11.83 -2.88
C ARG A 41 -3.66 10.79 -2.17
N HIS A 42 -3.64 10.79 -0.85
CA HIS A 42 -2.88 9.82 -0.06
C HIS A 42 -3.79 8.98 0.83
N ILE A 43 -4.60 9.63 1.70
CA ILE A 43 -5.41 8.87 2.64
C ILE A 43 -6.57 8.16 1.93
N LEU A 44 -7.43 8.92 1.23
CA LEU A 44 -8.58 8.32 0.55
C LEU A 44 -8.16 7.34 -0.56
N ASP A 45 -7.09 7.66 -1.30
CA ASP A 45 -6.48 6.75 -2.29
C ASP A 45 -6.03 5.44 -1.63
N SER A 46 -5.35 5.51 -0.49
CA SER A 46 -4.92 4.33 0.27
C SER A 46 -6.09 3.50 0.82
N LEU A 47 -7.13 4.16 1.29
CA LEU A 47 -8.31 3.49 1.85
C LEU A 47 -9.23 2.91 0.78
N ALA A 48 -9.14 3.37 -0.48
CA ALA A 48 -9.99 2.88 -1.57
C ALA A 48 -9.83 1.37 -1.84
N VAL A 49 -8.71 0.77 -1.43
CA VAL A 49 -8.46 -0.67 -1.61
C VAL A 49 -8.91 -1.54 -0.43
N HIS A 50 -9.51 -0.96 0.62
CA HIS A 50 -9.79 -1.64 1.89
C HIS A 50 -10.68 -2.89 1.76
N GLU A 51 -11.58 -2.93 0.77
CA GLU A 51 -12.46 -4.08 0.51
C GLU A 51 -11.69 -5.28 -0.07
N HIS A 52 -10.53 -5.05 -0.67
CA HIS A 52 -9.68 -6.11 -1.20
C HIS A 52 -8.68 -6.66 -0.17
N ILE A 53 -8.65 -6.09 1.04
CA ILE A 53 -7.80 -6.51 2.16
C ILE A 53 -8.62 -7.44 3.06
N ASP A 54 -8.57 -8.73 2.78
CA ASP A 54 -9.32 -9.80 3.45
C ASP A 54 -8.41 -10.82 4.15
N SER A 55 -7.22 -10.39 4.53
CA SER A 55 -6.21 -11.18 5.25
C SER A 55 -5.73 -10.45 6.51
N ASN A 56 -5.06 -11.20 7.39
CA ASN A 56 -4.45 -10.65 8.60
C ASN A 56 -2.97 -10.25 8.40
N THR A 57 -2.39 -10.51 7.22
CA THR A 57 -0.99 -10.15 6.91
C THR A 57 -0.88 -9.45 5.56
N LEU A 58 -0.15 -8.34 5.55
CA LEU A 58 0.09 -7.51 4.37
C LEU A 58 1.56 -7.08 4.32
N ILE A 59 2.17 -7.20 3.16
CA ILE A 59 3.46 -6.55 2.86
C ILE A 59 3.20 -5.39 1.89
N ASP A 60 3.60 -4.17 2.26
CA ASP A 60 3.56 -2.97 1.41
C ASP A 60 4.96 -2.73 0.82
N VAL A 61 5.09 -2.88 -0.50
CA VAL A 61 6.37 -2.83 -1.21
C VAL A 61 6.60 -1.46 -1.84
N GLY A 62 7.75 -0.86 -1.52
CA GLY A 62 8.05 0.51 -1.93
C GLY A 62 7.15 1.52 -1.23
N ALA A 63 6.91 1.29 0.06
CA ALA A 63 5.90 1.99 0.86
C ALA A 63 6.11 3.51 0.92
N GLY A 64 7.30 4.01 0.62
CA GLY A 64 7.57 5.44 0.55
C GLY A 64 7.28 6.18 1.85
N ALA A 65 6.23 6.97 1.83
CA ALA A 65 5.70 7.63 3.02
C ALA A 65 4.83 6.73 3.91
N GLY A 66 4.82 5.41 3.69
CA GLY A 66 3.94 4.48 4.40
C GLY A 66 2.55 4.33 3.75
N LEU A 67 2.48 4.50 2.44
CA LEU A 67 1.22 4.53 1.69
C LEU A 67 1.16 3.37 0.66
N PRO A 68 0.16 2.50 0.72
CA PRO A 68 -1.08 2.59 1.51
C PRO A 68 -1.01 1.95 2.90
N GLY A 69 0.12 1.37 3.33
CA GLY A 69 0.20 0.50 4.51
C GLY A 69 -0.23 1.15 5.82
N ILE A 70 0.20 2.38 6.15
CA ILE A 70 -0.18 3.04 7.42
C ILE A 70 -1.69 3.35 7.48
N PRO A 71 -2.34 3.98 6.47
CA PRO A 71 -3.78 4.15 6.49
C PRO A 71 -4.57 2.84 6.63
N LEU A 72 -4.11 1.76 5.99
CA LEU A 72 -4.73 0.44 6.11
C LEU A 72 -4.55 -0.16 7.51
N ALA A 73 -3.38 0.01 8.13
CA ALA A 73 -3.11 -0.44 9.49
C ALA A 73 -3.98 0.29 10.53
N ILE A 74 -4.22 1.59 10.33
CA ILE A 74 -5.14 2.38 11.17
C ILE A 74 -6.58 1.89 11.00
N LEU A 75 -7.03 1.69 9.76
CA LEU A 75 -8.39 1.24 9.48
C LEU A 75 -8.66 -0.19 9.99
N LYS A 76 -7.66 -1.07 9.89
CA LYS A 76 -7.76 -2.50 10.23
C LYS A 76 -6.74 -2.88 11.31
N PRO A 77 -7.02 -2.64 12.62
CA PRO A 77 -6.06 -2.89 13.69
C PRO A 77 -5.61 -4.35 13.84
N HIS A 78 -6.37 -5.30 13.29
CA HIS A 78 -6.04 -6.73 13.26
C HIS A 78 -5.09 -7.11 12.10
N LEU A 79 -4.87 -6.20 11.14
CA LEU A 79 -4.01 -6.42 10.00
C LEU A 79 -2.54 -6.14 10.39
N ASN A 80 -1.68 -7.14 10.35
CA ASN A 80 -0.24 -6.96 10.53
C ASN A 80 0.37 -6.50 9.20
N VAL A 81 0.93 -5.30 9.20
CA VAL A 81 1.48 -4.66 7.99
C VAL A 81 2.99 -4.53 8.11
N THR A 82 3.73 -5.14 7.18
CA THR A 82 5.16 -4.90 7.01
C THR A 82 5.37 -3.96 5.83
N LEU A 83 5.98 -2.81 6.08
CA LEU A 83 6.25 -1.79 5.05
C LEU A 83 7.72 -1.83 4.69
N ILE A 84 8.02 -2.10 3.42
CA ILE A 84 9.38 -2.25 2.88
C ILE A 84 9.71 -1.04 2.01
N ASP A 85 10.84 -0.41 2.27
CA ASP A 85 11.44 0.59 1.36
C ASP A 85 12.96 0.53 1.42
N SER A 86 13.63 0.67 0.27
CA SER A 86 15.08 0.65 0.17
C SER A 86 15.74 1.98 0.57
N VAL A 87 14.96 3.01 0.87
CA VAL A 87 15.45 4.34 1.25
C VAL A 87 15.36 4.52 2.76
N ALA A 88 16.47 4.46 3.47
CA ALA A 88 16.55 4.52 4.94
C ALA A 88 15.78 5.69 5.57
N LYS A 89 15.79 6.88 4.96
CA LYS A 89 15.05 8.03 5.49
C LYS A 89 13.53 7.84 5.47
N LYS A 90 13.01 7.08 4.49
CA LYS A 90 11.58 6.76 4.40
C LYS A 90 11.16 5.72 5.43
N THR A 91 11.96 4.66 5.61
CA THR A 91 11.69 3.66 6.65
C THR A 91 11.80 4.23 8.05
N ARG A 92 12.71 5.18 8.30
CA ARG A 92 12.76 5.93 9.57
C ARG A 92 11.49 6.74 9.81
N PHE A 93 10.96 7.38 8.77
CA PHE A 93 9.67 8.08 8.87
C PHE A 93 8.53 7.11 9.21
N ILE A 94 8.44 5.96 8.51
CA ILE A 94 7.42 4.94 8.79
C ILE A 94 7.50 4.47 10.24
N GLN A 95 8.72 4.19 10.74
CA GLN A 95 8.94 3.78 12.11
C GLN A 95 8.52 4.84 13.12
N GLN A 96 8.86 6.11 12.86
CA GLN A 96 8.46 7.23 13.71
C GLN A 96 6.93 7.39 13.72
N ALA A 97 6.28 7.33 12.55
CA ALA A 97 4.83 7.41 12.44
C ALA A 97 4.14 6.28 13.20
N ALA A 98 4.62 5.04 13.06
CA ALA A 98 4.08 3.89 13.79
C ALA A 98 4.20 4.07 15.31
N THR A 99 5.33 4.62 15.78
CA THR A 99 5.56 4.89 17.21
C THR A 99 4.65 6.01 17.72
N GLU A 100 4.59 7.14 17.04
CA GLU A 100 3.77 8.29 17.46
C GLU A 100 2.26 7.98 17.45
N LEU A 101 1.83 7.20 16.46
CA LEU A 101 0.43 6.76 16.32
C LEU A 101 0.11 5.49 17.12
N LYS A 102 1.09 4.92 17.83
CA LYS A 102 0.95 3.69 18.63
C LYS A 102 0.43 2.49 17.85
N LEU A 103 0.86 2.35 16.59
CA LEU A 103 0.46 1.26 15.70
C LEU A 103 1.30 0.01 15.98
N ALA A 104 0.86 -0.82 16.92
CA ALA A 104 1.56 -2.07 17.27
C ALA A 104 1.54 -3.12 16.15
N ASN A 105 0.66 -2.94 15.15
CA ASN A 105 0.50 -3.81 13.99
C ASN A 105 1.31 -3.38 12.75
N VAL A 106 2.24 -2.44 12.91
CA VAL A 106 3.10 -1.91 11.85
C VAL A 106 4.56 -2.26 12.09
N THR A 107 5.21 -2.84 11.09
CA THR A 107 6.67 -3.08 11.05
C THR A 107 7.28 -2.37 9.85
N ALA A 108 8.29 -1.53 10.08
CA ALA A 108 9.06 -0.89 9.01
C ALA A 108 10.35 -1.68 8.73
N LEU A 109 10.58 -2.06 7.48
CA LEU A 109 11.75 -2.82 7.05
C LEU A 109 12.56 -2.05 6.01
N HIS A 110 13.79 -1.68 6.35
CA HIS A 110 14.75 -1.09 5.41
C HIS A 110 15.47 -2.20 4.66
N SER A 111 15.00 -2.53 3.46
CA SER A 111 15.58 -3.56 2.61
C SER A 111 15.20 -3.34 1.15
N ARG A 112 15.93 -3.95 0.24
CA ARG A 112 15.45 -4.19 -1.12
C ARG A 112 14.45 -5.32 -1.08
N VAL A 113 13.42 -5.26 -1.93
CA VAL A 113 12.37 -6.27 -1.97
C VAL A 113 12.90 -7.67 -2.26
N GLU A 114 13.93 -7.75 -3.11
CA GLU A 114 14.58 -8.99 -3.54
C GLU A 114 15.32 -9.71 -2.41
N GLU A 115 15.66 -8.99 -1.34
CA GLU A 115 16.45 -9.49 -0.19
C GLU A 115 15.55 -9.94 0.98
N VAL A 116 14.23 -9.80 0.83
CA VAL A 116 13.27 -10.10 1.91
C VAL A 116 12.82 -11.55 1.83
N GLU A 117 13.00 -12.32 2.91
CA GLU A 117 12.68 -13.75 2.95
C GLU A 117 11.30 -14.08 3.58
N MET A 118 10.57 -13.06 4.06
CA MET A 118 9.26 -13.27 4.67
C MET A 118 8.15 -13.43 3.62
N GLN A 119 7.02 -14.01 4.03
CA GLN A 119 5.82 -14.13 3.20
C GLN A 119 4.59 -13.55 3.91
N ALA A 120 3.66 -13.04 3.10
CA ALA A 120 2.32 -12.63 3.54
C ALA A 120 1.27 -13.07 2.53
N GLN A 121 0.03 -13.24 2.99
CA GLN A 121 -1.09 -13.60 2.11
C GLN A 121 -1.42 -12.49 1.10
N LEU A 122 -1.12 -11.25 1.44
CA LEU A 122 -1.28 -10.10 0.57
C LEU A 122 0.04 -9.33 0.44
N VAL A 123 0.37 -8.99 -0.79
CA VAL A 123 1.40 -7.99 -1.11
C VAL A 123 0.72 -6.85 -1.83
N ILE A 124 0.97 -5.61 -1.42
CA ILE A 124 0.46 -4.42 -2.09
C ILE A 124 1.61 -3.51 -2.52
N ALA A 125 1.42 -2.81 -3.63
CA ALA A 125 2.31 -1.73 -4.02
C ALA A 125 1.53 -0.62 -4.72
N ARG A 126 1.94 0.62 -4.48
CA ARG A 126 1.39 1.81 -5.13
C ARG A 126 2.46 2.53 -5.94
N ALA A 127 2.22 2.73 -7.24
CA ALA A 127 3.11 3.47 -8.15
C ALA A 127 4.58 3.00 -8.10
N PHE A 128 4.82 1.71 -7.90
CA PHE A 128 6.16 1.13 -7.76
C PHE A 128 6.73 0.66 -9.10
N ALA A 129 5.98 -0.13 -9.85
CA ALA A 129 6.36 -0.68 -11.15
C ALA A 129 5.12 -1.12 -11.94
N ALA A 130 5.30 -1.43 -13.23
CA ALA A 130 4.27 -2.12 -14.00
C ALA A 130 3.91 -3.47 -13.34
N PRO A 131 2.64 -3.93 -13.43
CA PRO A 131 2.18 -5.14 -12.74
C PRO A 131 3.02 -6.39 -13.01
N GLU A 132 3.47 -6.61 -14.23
CA GLU A 132 4.35 -7.73 -14.59
C GLU A 132 5.70 -7.67 -13.84
N LYS A 133 6.36 -6.52 -13.88
CA LYS A 133 7.63 -6.32 -13.17
C LYS A 133 7.45 -6.45 -11.67
N LEU A 134 6.36 -5.91 -11.13
CA LEU A 134 6.02 -6.02 -9.72
C LEU A 134 5.79 -7.47 -9.32
N ALA A 135 5.02 -8.23 -10.12
CA ALA A 135 4.77 -9.66 -9.90
C ALA A 135 6.07 -10.47 -9.83
N ASN A 136 6.99 -10.24 -10.78
CA ASN A 136 8.29 -10.91 -10.80
C ASN A 136 9.13 -10.59 -9.57
N LEU A 137 9.14 -9.32 -9.13
CA LEU A 137 9.91 -8.87 -7.97
C LEU A 137 9.34 -9.36 -6.63
N THR A 138 8.02 -9.59 -6.55
CA THR A 138 7.34 -9.87 -5.28
C THR A 138 6.83 -11.30 -5.13
N ARG A 139 6.97 -12.14 -6.16
CA ARG A 139 6.46 -13.53 -6.17
C ARG A 139 6.91 -14.34 -4.95
N HIS A 140 8.14 -14.18 -4.51
CA HIS A 140 8.71 -14.90 -3.37
C HIS A 140 8.09 -14.49 -2.03
N LEU A 141 7.52 -13.27 -1.94
CA LEU A 141 6.84 -12.74 -0.75
C LEU A 141 5.42 -13.30 -0.57
N LEU A 142 4.90 -14.03 -1.55
CA LEU A 142 3.55 -14.61 -1.52
C LEU A 142 3.64 -16.12 -1.35
N PRO A 143 2.85 -16.76 -0.48
CA PRO A 143 2.65 -18.20 -0.53
C PRO A 143 1.81 -18.57 -1.78
N PRO A 144 1.75 -19.86 -2.18
CA PRO A 144 0.78 -20.32 -3.17
C PRO A 144 -0.65 -19.90 -2.81
N GLY A 145 -1.37 -19.34 -3.78
CA GLY A 145 -2.71 -18.76 -3.56
C GLY A 145 -2.73 -17.37 -2.94
N GLY A 146 -1.58 -16.85 -2.50
CA GLY A 146 -1.44 -15.45 -2.05
C GLY A 146 -1.67 -14.46 -3.19
N ARG A 147 -2.00 -13.21 -2.87
CA ARG A 147 -2.40 -12.21 -3.86
C ARG A 147 -1.52 -10.97 -3.84
N LEU A 148 -1.18 -10.52 -5.05
CA LEU A 148 -0.54 -9.23 -5.30
C LEU A 148 -1.61 -8.20 -5.69
N LEU A 149 -1.60 -7.07 -5.02
CA LEU A 149 -2.48 -5.92 -5.25
C LEU A 149 -1.64 -4.77 -5.82
N ALA A 150 -1.73 -4.52 -7.12
CA ALA A 150 -1.03 -3.41 -7.77
C ALA A 150 -1.98 -2.22 -7.96
N MET A 151 -1.74 -1.13 -7.22
CA MET A 151 -2.48 0.13 -7.40
C MET A 151 -1.86 0.90 -8.58
N VAL A 152 -2.65 1.13 -9.62
CA VAL A 152 -2.23 1.77 -10.86
C VAL A 152 -3.12 2.97 -11.20
N GLY A 153 -2.57 3.95 -11.90
CA GLY A 153 -3.36 5.07 -12.40
C GLY A 153 -4.23 4.63 -13.57
N GLN A 154 -3.60 4.35 -14.70
CA GLN A 154 -4.29 3.83 -15.89
C GLN A 154 -4.33 2.30 -15.86
N MET A 155 -5.44 1.73 -16.32
CA MET A 155 -5.58 0.28 -16.45
C MET A 155 -4.62 -0.21 -17.55
N PRO A 156 -3.75 -1.19 -17.24
CA PRO A 156 -2.91 -1.82 -18.24
C PRO A 156 -3.75 -2.58 -19.28
N GLU A 157 -3.20 -2.76 -20.47
CA GLU A 157 -3.81 -3.62 -21.49
C GLU A 157 -3.97 -5.05 -20.96
N ARG A 158 -5.10 -5.67 -21.26
CA ARG A 158 -5.46 -6.99 -20.75
C ARG A 158 -4.44 -8.06 -21.15
N GLU A 159 -3.93 -8.01 -22.36
CA GLU A 159 -2.93 -8.95 -22.90
C GLU A 159 -1.63 -8.95 -22.07
N LEU A 160 -1.22 -7.78 -21.55
CA LEU A 160 -0.03 -7.67 -20.67
C LEU A 160 -0.24 -8.34 -19.30
N LEU A 161 -1.50 -8.43 -18.85
CA LEU A 161 -1.83 -9.05 -17.58
C LEU A 161 -1.98 -10.57 -17.70
N GLU A 162 -2.51 -11.06 -18.82
CA GLU A 162 -2.81 -12.49 -19.04
C GLU A 162 -1.55 -13.36 -19.18
N ASN A 163 -0.39 -12.75 -19.46
CA ASN A 163 0.88 -13.46 -19.68
C ASN A 163 1.86 -13.37 -18.51
N ILE A 164 1.40 -12.99 -17.31
CA ILE A 164 2.28 -12.89 -16.13
C ILE A 164 2.53 -14.28 -15.57
N SER A 165 3.76 -14.78 -15.77
CA SER A 165 4.16 -16.14 -15.35
C SER A 165 4.00 -16.35 -13.84
N GLY A 166 3.36 -17.47 -13.45
CA GLY A 166 3.17 -17.88 -12.06
C GLY A 166 2.02 -17.18 -11.34
N PHE A 167 1.14 -16.52 -12.12
CA PHE A 167 -0.11 -15.93 -11.65
C PHE A 167 -1.24 -16.28 -12.60
N SER A 168 -2.27 -16.99 -12.09
CA SER A 168 -3.33 -17.56 -12.92
C SER A 168 -4.64 -16.79 -12.89
N ARG A 169 -4.88 -16.02 -11.82
CA ARG A 169 -6.15 -15.30 -11.66
C ARG A 169 -5.91 -13.81 -11.61
N ILE A 170 -6.59 -13.12 -12.51
CA ILE A 170 -6.49 -11.66 -12.64
C ILE A 170 -7.87 -11.07 -12.40
N LEU A 171 -7.94 -10.15 -11.45
CA LEU A 171 -9.10 -9.31 -11.23
C LEU A 171 -8.65 -7.85 -11.39
N THR A 172 -9.44 -7.06 -12.11
CA THR A 172 -9.23 -5.63 -12.21
C THR A 172 -10.45 -4.90 -11.73
N ALA A 173 -10.26 -3.80 -11.01
CA ALA A 173 -11.35 -2.95 -10.56
C ALA A 173 -10.95 -1.47 -10.61
N LYS A 174 -11.93 -0.61 -10.90
CA LYS A 174 -11.79 0.83 -10.76
C LYS A 174 -11.98 1.22 -9.30
N LEU A 175 -11.07 2.01 -8.76
CA LEU A 175 -11.18 2.57 -7.42
C LEU A 175 -11.85 3.95 -7.51
N THR A 176 -12.91 4.13 -6.75
CA THR A 176 -13.63 5.41 -6.69
C THR A 176 -13.20 6.20 -5.47
N ILE A 177 -12.61 7.36 -5.69
CA ILE A 177 -12.17 8.28 -4.65
C ILE A 177 -13.03 9.54 -4.76
N PRO A 178 -13.68 10.00 -3.67
CA PRO A 178 -14.47 11.21 -3.69
C PRO A 178 -13.63 12.41 -4.16
N ASP A 179 -14.22 13.24 -5.03
CA ASP A 179 -13.64 14.48 -5.57
C ASP A 179 -12.28 14.30 -6.30
N GLU A 180 -11.93 13.05 -6.71
CA GLU A 180 -10.77 12.77 -7.53
C GLU A 180 -11.20 12.46 -8.97
N THR A 181 -10.66 13.23 -9.93
CA THR A 181 -10.93 13.04 -11.36
C THR A 181 -9.94 12.14 -12.05
N ALA A 182 -8.75 11.97 -11.48
CA ALA A 182 -7.74 11.09 -12.02
C ALA A 182 -8.14 9.63 -11.82
N GLU A 183 -7.94 8.82 -12.86
CA GLU A 183 -8.22 7.39 -12.77
C GLU A 183 -7.37 6.71 -11.70
N ARG A 184 -8.01 5.81 -10.96
CA ARG A 184 -7.40 4.91 -10.00
C ARG A 184 -7.94 3.52 -10.21
N ASN A 185 -7.05 2.57 -10.35
CA ASN A 185 -7.41 1.20 -10.62
C ASN A 185 -6.57 0.27 -9.73
N ILE A 186 -7.09 -0.93 -9.52
CA ILE A 186 -6.35 -2.01 -8.87
C ILE A 186 -6.30 -3.21 -9.80
N VAL A 187 -5.13 -3.82 -9.90
CA VAL A 187 -4.91 -5.12 -10.54
C VAL A 187 -4.57 -6.10 -9.41
N ILE A 188 -5.34 -7.18 -9.32
CA ILE A 188 -5.15 -8.23 -8.33
C ILE A 188 -4.74 -9.49 -9.06
N LEU A 189 -3.53 -9.98 -8.75
CA LEU A 189 -2.97 -11.21 -9.30
C LEU A 189 -2.90 -12.25 -8.19
N GLN A 190 -3.37 -13.47 -8.45
CA GLN A 190 -3.26 -14.58 -7.51
C GLN A 190 -2.08 -15.47 -7.92
N ARG A 191 -1.15 -15.71 -6.98
CA ARG A 191 -0.03 -16.64 -7.21
C ARG A 191 -0.55 -18.04 -7.44
N ASP A 192 -0.02 -18.71 -8.46
CA ASP A 192 -0.36 -20.09 -8.79
C ASP A 192 -0.04 -21.05 -7.63
N PRO A 193 -0.80 -22.14 -7.49
CA PRO A 193 -0.42 -23.27 -6.67
C PRO A 193 0.98 -23.77 -7.07
N ALA A 194 1.68 -24.37 -6.11
CA ALA A 194 2.98 -24.98 -6.38
C ALA A 194 2.82 -26.27 -7.23
#